data_7a415fa1abf292ead63a59d7bd3f5814
#
_entry.id   7a415fa1abf292ead63a59d7bd3f5814
#
_cell.length_a   1.000
_cell.length_b   1.000
_cell.length_c   1.000
_cell.angle_alpha   90.00
_cell.angle_beta   90.00
_cell.angle_gamma   90.00
#
_symmetry.space_group_name_H-M   'P 1'
#
loop_
_entity.id
_entity.type
_entity.pdbx_description
1 polymer ?
#
loop_
_entity_poly.entity_id
_entity_poly.type
_entity_poly.pdbx_seq_one_letter_code
_entity_poly.pdbx_strand_id
1 'polypeptide(L)'
;MGVKDIAEKNLEAFNDVFADIVNVLLFNGKQLVQENELETDTKDTMFKADGELHEQERDVSKIWKNGEIRISILGFENQTRQDSDMPLRVISYDGASYKQEFLDKSNTNRYPVATLVLYFGTDSKWTAPKSLYECFDVPKELKPFVSDYKINVFDIAWLDDETISLFKSDFKFVAKYFQTKRLNKDYIPTSEELLHADSLMKMFTALTGDNSFEMAYNEGNFKNKGGVTMCDVVERIENRGKADIIRKMLDAKALTVEQIADILKLPVEEVKKIAQMVPVLN
;
A
#
# COMPACT_ATOMS: atom_id res chain seq x y z
N MET A 1 -16.45 23.84 8.56
CA MET A 1 -15.47 23.12 7.77
C MET A 1 -14.35 22.71 8.72
N GLY A 2 -14.39 21.50 9.13
CA GLY A 2 -13.59 20.98 10.25
C GLY A 2 -12.33 20.33 9.77
N VAL A 3 -11.34 20.45 10.58
CA VAL A 3 -9.95 19.95 10.60
C VAL A 3 -9.84 18.41 10.45
N LYS A 4 -10.68 17.78 9.63
CA LYS A 4 -10.66 16.33 9.40
C LYS A 4 -9.88 15.87 8.15
N ASP A 5 -9.46 16.80 7.28
CA ASP A 5 -8.95 16.48 5.94
C ASP A 5 -7.42 16.45 5.79
N ILE A 6 -6.65 16.41 6.86
CA ILE A 6 -5.18 16.40 6.75
C ILE A 6 -4.57 15.04 7.16
N ALA A 7 -5.36 14.09 7.65
CA ALA A 7 -4.86 12.91 8.36
C ALA A 7 -4.77 11.59 7.56
N GLU A 8 -5.24 11.53 6.32
CA GLU A 8 -5.27 10.26 5.58
C GLU A 8 -4.58 10.37 4.22
N LYS A 9 -3.32 10.80 4.21
CA LYS A 9 -2.52 10.60 3.01
C LYS A 9 -2.11 9.14 2.94
N ASN A 10 -2.48 8.47 1.86
CA ASN A 10 -1.92 7.17 1.50
C ASN A 10 -0.39 7.29 1.41
N LEU A 11 0.34 6.22 1.71
CA LEU A 11 1.81 6.24 1.75
C LEU A 11 2.40 6.76 0.43
N GLU A 12 1.87 6.33 -0.70
CA GLU A 12 2.31 6.76 -2.04
C GLU A 12 1.90 8.17 -2.43
N ALA A 13 1.09 8.83 -1.62
CA ALA A 13 0.80 10.26 -1.84
C ALA A 13 1.97 11.16 -1.44
N PHE A 14 2.94 10.66 -0.67
CA PHE A 14 4.18 11.39 -0.40
C PHE A 14 5.08 11.38 -1.63
N ASN A 15 5.67 12.53 -1.96
CA ASN A 15 6.45 12.69 -3.18
C ASN A 15 7.72 11.83 -3.20
N ASP A 16 8.39 11.68 -2.07
CA ASP A 16 9.56 10.83 -1.91
C ASP A 16 9.22 9.35 -2.16
N VAL A 17 8.10 8.86 -1.59
CA VAL A 17 7.63 7.49 -1.80
C VAL A 17 7.18 7.27 -3.23
N PHE A 18 6.42 8.20 -3.80
CA PHE A 18 5.96 8.11 -5.19
C PHE A 18 7.14 8.09 -6.17
N ALA A 19 8.08 9.02 -6.02
CA ALA A 19 9.27 9.07 -6.86
C ALA A 19 10.09 7.79 -6.76
N ASP A 20 10.24 7.25 -5.56
CA ASP A 20 10.99 6.03 -5.31
C ASP A 20 10.36 4.81 -5.98
N ILE A 21 9.03 4.63 -5.84
CA ILE A 21 8.28 3.56 -6.53
C ILE A 21 8.49 3.64 -8.04
N VAL A 22 8.33 4.83 -8.62
CA VAL A 22 8.50 5.04 -10.07
C VAL A 22 9.93 4.77 -10.49
N ASN A 23 10.91 5.28 -9.75
CA ASN A 23 12.34 5.10 -10.06
C ASN A 23 12.75 3.63 -10.00
N VAL A 24 12.26 2.88 -9.04
CA VAL A 24 12.60 1.45 -8.92
C VAL A 24 11.89 0.64 -10.00
N LEU A 25 10.57 0.81 -10.14
CA LEU A 25 9.78 -0.07 -10.99
C LEU A 25 9.92 0.24 -12.49
N LEU A 26 10.03 1.52 -12.88
CA LEU A 26 10.17 1.90 -14.30
C LEU A 26 11.61 2.08 -14.72
N PHE A 27 12.50 2.52 -13.83
CA PHE A 27 13.85 2.93 -14.17
C PHE A 27 14.96 2.12 -13.51
N ASN A 28 14.61 0.97 -12.91
CA ASN A 28 15.58 0.06 -12.28
C ASN A 28 16.45 0.74 -11.21
N GLY A 29 15.83 1.58 -10.38
CA GLY A 29 16.49 2.33 -9.32
C GLY A 29 17.25 3.58 -9.75
N LYS A 30 17.28 3.90 -11.04
CA LYS A 30 17.84 5.19 -11.51
C LYS A 30 16.96 6.32 -11.01
N GLN A 31 17.56 7.27 -10.31
CA GLN A 31 16.87 8.40 -9.68
C GLN A 31 16.55 9.49 -10.72
N LEU A 32 15.65 9.19 -11.66
CA LEU A 32 15.24 10.11 -12.72
C LEU A 32 14.15 11.06 -12.26
N VAL A 33 13.18 10.53 -11.50
CA VAL A 33 12.09 11.33 -10.93
C VAL A 33 12.51 11.84 -9.56
N GLN A 34 12.53 13.16 -9.39
CA GLN A 34 12.83 13.78 -8.10
C GLN A 34 11.53 14.21 -7.40
N GLU A 35 11.48 14.13 -6.08
CA GLU A 35 10.29 14.47 -5.29
C GLU A 35 9.82 15.91 -5.49
N ASN A 36 10.75 16.86 -5.67
CA ASN A 36 10.48 18.28 -5.89
C ASN A 36 9.98 18.61 -7.32
N GLU A 37 10.04 17.65 -8.24
CA GLU A 37 9.55 17.77 -9.61
C GLU A 37 8.11 17.24 -9.77
N LEU A 38 7.56 16.67 -8.70
CA LEU A 38 6.23 16.08 -8.69
C LEU A 38 5.18 17.07 -8.17
N GLU A 39 4.14 17.28 -8.96
CA GLU A 39 2.92 17.98 -8.54
C GLU A 39 1.77 17.01 -8.39
N THR A 40 1.05 17.11 -7.26
CA THR A 40 -0.17 16.32 -7.06
C THR A 40 -1.22 16.75 -8.08
N ASP A 41 -1.76 15.79 -8.81
CA ASP A 41 -2.90 16.02 -9.68
C ASP A 41 -4.16 16.06 -8.81
N THR A 42 -4.63 17.27 -8.54
CA THR A 42 -5.80 17.53 -7.67
C THR A 42 -7.13 17.42 -8.43
N LYS A 43 -7.08 17.00 -9.68
CA LYS A 43 -8.26 16.95 -10.53
C LYS A 43 -8.93 15.59 -10.41
N ASP A 44 -9.93 15.49 -9.55
CA ASP A 44 -10.80 14.33 -9.45
C ASP A 44 -11.47 14.05 -10.78
N THR A 45 -11.32 12.83 -11.27
CA THR A 45 -11.99 12.40 -12.50
C THR A 45 -13.40 11.95 -12.17
N MET A 46 -14.37 12.85 -12.32
CA MET A 46 -15.79 12.54 -12.17
C MET A 46 -16.39 12.20 -13.53
N PHE A 47 -17.14 11.12 -13.63
CA PHE A 47 -17.96 10.85 -14.80
C PHE A 47 -19.41 10.58 -14.41
N LYS A 48 -20.34 10.91 -15.32
CA LYS A 48 -21.76 10.70 -15.10
C LYS A 48 -22.20 9.46 -15.87
N ALA A 49 -22.65 8.43 -15.16
CA ALA A 49 -23.30 7.27 -15.73
C ALA A 49 -24.66 7.06 -15.06
N ASP A 50 -25.64 6.61 -15.83
CA ASP A 50 -27.02 6.30 -15.38
C ASP A 50 -27.71 7.41 -14.57
N GLY A 51 -27.33 8.67 -14.85
CA GLY A 51 -27.89 9.84 -14.13
C GLY A 51 -27.21 10.17 -12.82
N GLU A 52 -26.31 9.34 -12.32
CA GLU A 52 -25.54 9.55 -11.11
C GLU A 52 -24.09 9.99 -11.41
N LEU A 53 -23.51 10.74 -10.48
CA LEU A 53 -22.13 11.16 -10.53
C LEU A 53 -21.28 10.06 -9.88
N HIS A 54 -20.43 9.41 -10.67
CA HIS A 54 -19.47 8.43 -10.18
C HIS A 54 -18.12 9.10 -10.05
N GLU A 55 -17.57 9.07 -8.84
CA GLU A 55 -16.19 9.44 -8.57
C GLU A 55 -15.32 8.27 -8.98
N GLN A 56 -14.40 8.50 -9.91
CA GLN A 56 -13.39 7.51 -10.26
C GLN A 56 -12.17 7.77 -9.38
N GLU A 57 -12.11 7.09 -8.26
CA GLU A 57 -10.95 7.16 -7.38
C GLU A 57 -9.76 6.45 -8.03
N ARG A 58 -8.70 7.22 -8.26
CA ARG A 58 -7.35 6.73 -8.43
C ARG A 58 -6.67 6.80 -7.10
N ASP A 59 -5.85 5.80 -6.80
CA ASP A 59 -5.13 5.84 -5.55
C ASP A 59 -4.24 7.09 -5.46
N VAL A 60 -3.35 7.31 -6.43
CA VAL A 60 -2.56 8.56 -6.52
C VAL A 60 -2.20 8.88 -7.96
N SER A 61 -2.30 10.14 -8.35
CA SER A 61 -1.81 10.66 -9.65
C SER A 61 -0.95 11.91 -9.43
N LYS A 62 0.18 11.97 -10.14
CA LYS A 62 1.10 13.12 -10.11
C LYS A 62 1.59 13.48 -11.49
N ILE A 63 1.86 14.76 -11.68
CA ILE A 63 2.51 15.28 -12.90
C ILE A 63 4.00 15.39 -12.59
N TRP A 64 4.82 14.68 -13.36
CA TRP A 64 6.26 14.84 -13.36
C TRP A 64 6.64 15.91 -14.40
N LYS A 65 7.00 17.10 -13.93
CA LYS A 65 7.23 18.28 -14.77
C LYS A 65 8.38 18.11 -15.74
N ASN A 66 9.53 17.60 -15.29
CA ASN A 66 10.71 17.46 -16.16
C ASN A 66 10.52 16.38 -17.23
N GLY A 67 9.68 15.37 -16.96
CA GLY A 67 9.36 14.34 -17.93
C GLY A 67 8.16 14.69 -18.81
N GLU A 68 7.47 15.79 -18.50
CA GLU A 68 6.22 16.19 -19.18
C GLU A 68 5.21 15.03 -19.28
N ILE A 69 5.06 14.27 -18.18
CA ILE A 69 4.22 13.08 -18.13
C ILE A 69 3.38 13.06 -16.85
N ARG A 70 2.15 12.56 -16.94
CA ARG A 70 1.32 12.20 -15.81
C ARG A 70 1.57 10.75 -15.45
N ILE A 71 1.89 10.49 -14.18
CA ILE A 71 2.08 9.14 -13.67
C ILE A 71 0.99 8.88 -12.63
N SER A 72 0.36 7.73 -12.76
CA SER A 72 -0.67 7.27 -11.82
C SER A 72 -0.26 5.92 -11.21
N ILE A 73 -0.54 5.75 -9.93
CA ILE A 73 -0.35 4.49 -9.23
C ILE A 73 -1.73 3.98 -8.80
N LEU A 74 -2.02 2.72 -9.12
CA LEU A 74 -3.19 1.97 -8.68
C LEU A 74 -2.68 0.77 -7.88
N GLY A 75 -3.05 0.66 -6.61
CA GLY A 75 -2.47 -0.43 -5.83
C GLY A 75 -3.09 -0.73 -4.47
N PHE A 76 -4.12 0.04 -4.02
CA PHE A 76 -4.48 -0.03 -2.61
C PHE A 76 -5.87 -0.59 -2.31
N GLU A 77 -6.85 -0.42 -3.17
CA GLU A 77 -8.15 -1.05 -2.98
C GLU A 77 -8.19 -2.44 -3.64
N ASN A 78 -7.94 -3.50 -2.87
CA ASN A 78 -8.11 -4.90 -3.28
C ASN A 78 -7.06 -5.49 -4.26
N GLN A 79 -5.90 -4.89 -4.46
CA GLN A 79 -4.87 -5.42 -5.36
C GLN A 79 -4.10 -6.64 -4.80
N THR A 80 -4.60 -7.27 -3.75
CA THR A 80 -4.19 -8.61 -3.33
C THR A 80 -4.89 -9.72 -4.14
N ARG A 81 -5.93 -9.38 -4.91
CA ARG A 81 -6.66 -10.28 -5.82
C ARG A 81 -6.48 -9.82 -7.26
N GLN A 82 -6.54 -10.77 -8.17
CA GLN A 82 -6.48 -10.48 -9.60
C GLN A 82 -7.83 -9.96 -10.08
N ASP A 83 -7.79 -8.94 -10.94
CA ASP A 83 -8.97 -8.33 -11.55
C ASP A 83 -8.89 -8.53 -13.08
N SER A 84 -9.83 -9.29 -13.64
CA SER A 84 -9.91 -9.55 -15.08
C SER A 84 -10.25 -8.32 -15.91
N ASP A 85 -10.86 -7.31 -15.28
CA ASP A 85 -11.28 -6.08 -15.94
C ASP A 85 -10.29 -4.92 -15.75
N MET A 86 -9.10 -5.21 -15.18
CA MET A 86 -8.09 -4.19 -14.93
C MET A 86 -7.72 -3.37 -16.17
N PRO A 87 -7.55 -3.94 -17.37
CA PRO A 87 -7.30 -3.13 -18.58
C PRO A 87 -8.43 -2.14 -18.89
N LEU A 88 -9.70 -2.52 -18.65
CA LEU A 88 -10.86 -1.63 -18.83
C LEU A 88 -10.87 -0.50 -17.80
N ARG A 89 -10.52 -0.80 -16.55
CA ARG A 89 -10.40 0.21 -15.49
C ARG A 89 -9.29 1.21 -15.81
N VAL A 90 -8.09 0.74 -16.16
CA VAL A 90 -6.94 1.61 -16.45
C VAL A 90 -7.21 2.52 -17.65
N ILE A 91 -7.71 1.96 -18.78
CA ILE A 91 -8.03 2.79 -19.96
C ILE A 91 -9.11 3.83 -19.67
N SER A 92 -10.08 3.48 -18.81
CA SER A 92 -11.13 4.40 -18.37
C SER A 92 -10.53 5.58 -17.59
N TYR A 93 -9.63 5.31 -16.64
CA TYR A 93 -8.95 6.33 -15.86
C TYR A 93 -8.05 7.23 -16.73
N ASP A 94 -7.25 6.62 -17.61
CA ASP A 94 -6.36 7.36 -18.49
C ASP A 94 -7.13 8.19 -19.51
N GLY A 95 -8.21 7.62 -20.06
CA GLY A 95 -9.15 8.34 -20.94
C GLY A 95 -9.82 9.53 -20.24
N ALA A 96 -10.20 9.39 -18.97
CA ALA A 96 -10.74 10.48 -18.18
C ALA A 96 -9.73 11.61 -17.97
N SER A 97 -8.43 11.29 -17.76
CA SER A 97 -7.35 12.26 -17.66
C SER A 97 -7.17 13.03 -18.98
N TYR A 98 -7.09 12.33 -20.10
CA TYR A 98 -7.00 12.97 -21.42
C TYR A 98 -8.22 13.84 -21.71
N LYS A 99 -9.43 13.38 -21.35
CA LYS A 99 -10.65 14.17 -21.52
C LYS A 99 -10.59 15.48 -20.73
N GLN A 100 -10.12 15.41 -19.49
CA GLN A 100 -9.99 16.57 -18.62
C GLN A 100 -9.00 17.60 -19.19
N GLU A 101 -7.83 17.15 -19.69
CA GLU A 101 -6.86 18.03 -20.36
C GLU A 101 -7.44 18.65 -21.64
N PHE A 102 -8.25 17.87 -22.37
CA PHE A 102 -8.91 18.36 -23.57
C PHE A 102 -9.94 19.47 -23.27
N LEU A 103 -10.63 19.38 -22.15
CA LEU A 103 -11.64 20.34 -21.71
C LEU A 103 -11.04 21.59 -21.03
N ASP A 104 -9.83 21.48 -20.48
CA ASP A 104 -9.12 22.61 -19.86
C ASP A 104 -8.55 23.55 -20.93
N LYS A 105 -9.31 24.60 -21.25
CA LYS A 105 -8.89 25.61 -22.23
C LYS A 105 -7.82 26.57 -21.71
N SER A 106 -7.58 26.59 -20.41
CA SER A 106 -6.55 27.44 -19.78
C SER A 106 -5.15 26.86 -19.89
N ASN A 107 -5.04 25.53 -20.08
CA ASN A 107 -3.79 24.82 -20.23
C ASN A 107 -3.69 24.20 -21.63
N THR A 108 -2.67 24.59 -22.38
CA THR A 108 -2.39 24.05 -23.72
C THR A 108 -1.46 22.82 -23.67
N ASN A 109 -0.82 22.57 -22.54
CA ASN A 109 0.05 21.40 -22.38
C ASN A 109 -0.80 20.12 -22.34
N ARG A 110 -0.30 19.10 -22.99
CA ARG A 110 -0.87 17.75 -23.01
C ARG A 110 0.18 16.78 -22.52
N TYR A 111 -0.18 16.02 -21.48
CA TYR A 111 0.72 15.07 -20.87
C TYR A 111 0.31 13.65 -21.24
N PRO A 112 1.22 12.79 -21.73
CA PRO A 112 0.95 11.37 -21.79
C PRO A 112 0.70 10.84 -20.37
N VAL A 113 -0.12 9.77 -20.26
CA VAL A 113 -0.42 9.12 -18.97
C VAL A 113 0.30 7.78 -18.91
N ALA A 114 0.99 7.51 -17.82
CA ALA A 114 1.54 6.20 -17.50
C ALA A 114 0.94 5.71 -16.18
N THR A 115 0.20 4.62 -16.24
CA THR A 115 -0.41 4.01 -15.04
C THR A 115 0.33 2.75 -14.64
N LEU A 116 0.73 2.67 -13.36
CA LEU A 116 1.34 1.52 -12.71
C LEU A 116 0.28 0.82 -11.86
N VAL A 117 0.09 -0.47 -12.07
CA VAL A 117 -0.75 -1.33 -11.23
C VAL A 117 0.16 -2.12 -10.30
N LEU A 118 0.07 -1.88 -8.99
CA LEU A 118 0.85 -2.60 -7.98
C LEU A 118 0.04 -3.79 -7.48
N TYR A 119 0.53 -5.00 -7.69
CA TYR A 119 -0.13 -6.23 -7.27
C TYR A 119 0.62 -6.86 -6.09
N PHE A 120 -0.11 -7.08 -4.98
CA PHE A 120 0.44 -7.60 -3.72
C PHE A 120 0.08 -9.07 -3.46
N GLY A 121 -0.50 -9.77 -4.42
CA GLY A 121 -0.87 -11.18 -4.27
C GLY A 121 0.35 -12.08 -4.00
N THR A 122 0.21 -12.94 -2.99
CA THR A 122 1.28 -13.84 -2.55
C THR A 122 1.15 -15.25 -3.10
N ASP A 123 -0.04 -15.67 -3.53
CA ASP A 123 -0.31 -17.03 -3.98
C ASP A 123 0.19 -17.29 -5.39
N SER A 124 0.06 -16.31 -6.29
CA SER A 124 0.52 -16.37 -7.68
C SER A 124 0.92 -15.00 -8.18
N LYS A 125 1.78 -14.95 -9.22
CA LYS A 125 1.96 -13.72 -10.01
C LYS A 125 0.67 -13.39 -10.73
N TRP A 126 0.59 -12.15 -11.20
CA TRP A 126 -0.53 -11.70 -12.02
C TRP A 126 -0.65 -12.51 -13.31
N THR A 127 -1.77 -13.18 -13.48
CA THR A 127 -2.12 -13.99 -14.66
C THR A 127 -3.40 -13.51 -15.35
N ALA A 128 -4.11 -12.55 -14.75
CA ALA A 128 -5.28 -11.92 -15.36
C ALA A 128 -4.88 -11.08 -16.58
N PRO A 129 -5.83 -10.65 -17.44
CA PRO A 129 -5.54 -9.86 -18.62
C PRO A 129 -4.66 -8.64 -18.35
N LYS A 130 -3.71 -8.39 -19.27
CA LYS A 130 -2.84 -7.20 -19.27
C LYS A 130 -3.07 -6.31 -20.49
N SER A 131 -4.01 -6.67 -21.33
CA SER A 131 -4.41 -5.86 -22.49
C SER A 131 -5.90 -6.02 -22.81
N LEU A 132 -6.45 -5.08 -23.58
CA LEU A 132 -7.86 -5.19 -24.03
C LEU A 132 -8.10 -6.42 -24.89
N TYR A 133 -7.13 -6.83 -25.70
CA TYR A 133 -7.27 -8.05 -26.50
C TYR A 133 -7.41 -9.31 -25.68
N GLU A 134 -6.88 -9.32 -24.45
CA GLU A 134 -7.02 -10.44 -23.53
C GLU A 134 -8.38 -10.41 -22.79
N CYS A 135 -9.03 -9.23 -22.71
CA CYS A 135 -10.37 -9.10 -22.13
C CYS A 135 -11.50 -9.50 -23.09
N PHE A 136 -11.25 -9.49 -24.40
CA PHE A 136 -12.27 -9.68 -25.42
C PHE A 136 -11.90 -10.76 -26.45
N ASP A 137 -12.91 -11.48 -26.91
CA ASP A 137 -12.77 -12.33 -28.10
C ASP A 137 -12.97 -11.47 -29.35
N VAL A 138 -11.89 -10.84 -29.82
CA VAL A 138 -11.89 -9.96 -30.99
C VAL A 138 -11.74 -10.79 -32.26
N PRO A 139 -12.74 -10.82 -33.17
CA PRO A 139 -12.63 -11.51 -34.46
C PRO A 139 -11.42 -11.05 -35.25
N LYS A 140 -10.76 -11.97 -35.93
CA LYS A 140 -9.51 -11.69 -36.65
C LYS A 140 -9.62 -10.55 -37.63
N GLU A 141 -10.76 -10.46 -38.30
CA GLU A 141 -11.07 -9.44 -39.33
C GLU A 141 -11.23 -8.05 -38.71
N LEU A 142 -11.60 -7.97 -37.42
CA LEU A 142 -11.80 -6.71 -36.72
C LEU A 142 -10.57 -6.26 -35.92
N LYS A 143 -9.60 -7.14 -35.66
CA LYS A 143 -8.37 -6.80 -34.94
C LYS A 143 -7.64 -5.55 -35.48
N PRO A 144 -7.54 -5.33 -36.80
CA PRO A 144 -6.89 -4.12 -37.33
C PRO A 144 -7.60 -2.80 -36.99
N PHE A 145 -8.88 -2.86 -36.58
CA PHE A 145 -9.72 -1.70 -36.28
C PHE A 145 -9.97 -1.50 -34.78
N VAL A 146 -9.58 -2.45 -33.95
CA VAL A 146 -9.65 -2.35 -32.48
C VAL A 146 -8.27 -2.03 -31.93
N SER A 147 -8.15 -0.92 -31.23
CA SER A 147 -6.89 -0.58 -30.56
C SER A 147 -6.68 -1.49 -29.34
N ASP A 148 -5.51 -2.12 -29.25
CA ASP A 148 -5.10 -2.81 -28.05
C ASP A 148 -4.49 -1.81 -27.06
N TYR A 149 -4.95 -1.87 -25.81
CA TYR A 149 -4.42 -1.04 -24.73
C TYR A 149 -3.79 -1.94 -23.68
N LYS A 150 -2.49 -1.74 -23.43
CA LYS A 150 -1.70 -2.54 -22.48
C LYS A 150 -1.51 -1.79 -21.17
N ILE A 151 -1.56 -2.53 -20.06
CA ILE A 151 -1.33 -2.01 -18.72
C ILE A 151 0.02 -2.46 -18.16
N ASN A 152 0.58 -1.69 -17.24
CA ASN A 152 1.84 -2.01 -16.56
C ASN A 152 1.52 -2.58 -15.18
N VAL A 153 1.67 -3.89 -15.01
CA VAL A 153 1.44 -4.58 -13.73
C VAL A 153 2.77 -4.98 -13.12
N PHE A 154 2.95 -4.64 -11.85
CA PHE A 154 4.13 -4.95 -11.06
C PHE A 154 3.76 -5.88 -9.90
N ASP A 155 4.32 -7.08 -9.91
CA ASP A 155 4.10 -8.12 -8.91
C ASP A 155 4.97 -7.85 -7.68
N ILE A 156 4.53 -7.02 -6.74
CA ILE A 156 5.34 -6.50 -5.62
C ILE A 156 5.85 -7.62 -4.70
N ALA A 157 4.98 -8.59 -4.36
CA ALA A 157 5.38 -9.73 -3.52
C ALA A 157 6.42 -10.64 -4.21
N TRP A 158 6.68 -10.47 -5.50
CA TRP A 158 7.57 -11.30 -6.31
C TRP A 158 8.84 -10.59 -6.73
N LEU A 159 9.06 -9.37 -6.24
CA LEU A 159 10.34 -8.68 -6.40
C LEU A 159 11.45 -9.47 -5.70
N ASP A 160 12.64 -9.48 -6.30
CA ASP A 160 13.83 -10.06 -5.68
C ASP A 160 14.49 -9.10 -4.68
N ASP A 161 15.42 -9.61 -3.91
CA ASP A 161 16.11 -8.83 -2.88
C ASP A 161 16.92 -7.68 -3.49
N GLU A 162 17.47 -7.87 -4.69
CA GLU A 162 18.22 -6.84 -5.41
C GLU A 162 17.30 -5.66 -5.74
N THR A 163 16.14 -5.92 -6.33
CA THR A 163 15.15 -4.88 -6.65
C THR A 163 14.62 -4.20 -5.38
N ILE A 164 14.30 -4.98 -4.33
CA ILE A 164 13.82 -4.41 -3.06
C ILE A 164 14.87 -3.50 -2.42
N SER A 165 16.14 -3.83 -2.52
CA SER A 165 17.24 -3.02 -1.98
C SER A 165 17.42 -1.67 -2.68
N LEU A 166 16.83 -1.49 -3.87
CA LEU A 166 16.87 -0.21 -4.59
C LEU A 166 15.89 0.82 -4.02
N PHE A 167 14.85 0.38 -3.29
CA PHE A 167 13.93 1.31 -2.63
C PHE A 167 14.62 2.05 -1.49
N LYS A 168 14.41 3.35 -1.43
CA LYS A 168 14.96 4.26 -0.42
C LYS A 168 13.90 4.74 0.57
N SER A 169 12.64 4.75 0.15
CA SER A 169 11.50 5.18 0.96
C SER A 169 10.95 4.06 1.84
N ASP A 170 9.94 4.37 2.65
CA ASP A 170 9.24 3.40 3.51
C ASP A 170 8.53 2.30 2.70
N PHE A 171 8.36 2.45 1.39
CA PHE A 171 7.79 1.41 0.54
C PHE A 171 8.63 0.11 0.54
N LYS A 172 9.93 0.19 0.84
CA LYS A 172 10.79 -1.00 0.99
C LYS A 172 10.27 -1.98 2.03
N PHE A 173 9.69 -1.48 3.12
CA PHE A 173 9.14 -2.33 4.18
C PHE A 173 7.91 -3.09 3.71
N VAL A 174 7.06 -2.44 2.91
CA VAL A 174 5.89 -3.07 2.28
C VAL A 174 6.33 -4.16 1.32
N ALA A 175 7.22 -3.86 0.39
CA ALA A 175 7.73 -4.82 -0.58
C ALA A 175 8.38 -6.03 0.11
N LYS A 176 9.22 -5.78 1.13
CA LYS A 176 9.88 -6.84 1.91
C LYS A 176 8.89 -7.69 2.70
N TYR A 177 7.89 -7.08 3.31
CA TYR A 177 6.85 -7.81 4.04
C TYR A 177 6.11 -8.80 3.12
N PHE A 178 5.60 -8.32 1.97
CA PHE A 178 4.86 -9.17 1.04
C PHE A 178 5.73 -10.24 0.39
N GLN A 179 7.00 -9.94 0.07
CA GLN A 179 7.97 -10.95 -0.38
C GLN A 179 8.15 -12.05 0.67
N THR A 180 8.35 -11.67 1.93
CA THR A 180 8.57 -12.59 3.05
C THR A 180 7.34 -13.46 3.30
N LYS A 181 6.15 -12.84 3.28
CA LYS A 181 4.86 -13.54 3.39
C LYS A 181 4.69 -14.60 2.27
N ARG A 182 4.99 -14.25 1.02
CA ARG A 182 4.97 -15.20 -0.11
C ARG A 182 5.91 -16.38 0.09
N LEU A 183 7.08 -16.13 0.68
CA LEU A 183 8.09 -17.17 0.94
C LEU A 183 7.76 -18.04 2.16
N ASN A 184 6.66 -17.79 2.86
CA ASN A 184 6.30 -18.41 4.15
C ASN A 184 7.44 -18.32 5.17
N LYS A 185 8.10 -17.16 5.23
CA LYS A 185 9.17 -16.87 6.17
C LYS A 185 8.69 -15.86 7.20
N ASP A 186 9.34 -15.86 8.37
CA ASP A 186 9.13 -14.82 9.37
C ASP A 186 9.64 -13.48 8.85
N TYR A 187 8.83 -12.45 9.00
CA TYR A 187 9.25 -11.09 8.70
C TYR A 187 10.21 -10.62 9.78
N ILE A 188 11.43 -10.30 9.40
CA ILE A 188 12.44 -9.76 10.29
C ILE A 188 12.42 -8.24 10.15
N PRO A 189 11.89 -7.50 11.15
CA PRO A 189 11.86 -6.05 11.10
C PRO A 189 13.27 -5.47 11.22
N THR A 190 13.45 -4.26 10.68
CA THR A 190 14.70 -3.52 10.80
C THR A 190 14.56 -2.36 11.79
N SER A 191 15.69 -1.90 12.33
CA SER A 191 15.77 -0.74 13.21
C SER A 191 15.92 0.59 12.47
N GLU A 192 15.66 0.61 11.17
CA GLU A 192 15.63 1.84 10.42
C GLU A 192 14.41 2.69 10.81
N GLU A 193 14.63 4.00 10.93
CA GLU A 193 13.57 4.96 11.25
C GLU A 193 12.57 5.09 10.09
N LEU A 194 11.29 5.08 10.43
CA LEU A 194 10.19 5.26 9.48
C LEU A 194 9.91 6.75 9.30
N LEU A 195 9.89 7.21 8.05
CA LEU A 195 9.60 8.61 7.73
C LEU A 195 8.08 8.89 7.74
N HIS A 196 7.29 7.94 7.27
CA HIS A 196 5.83 8.04 7.12
C HIS A 196 5.11 6.95 7.91
N ALA A 197 5.48 6.75 9.18
CA ALA A 197 5.04 5.62 10.00
C ALA A 197 3.51 5.45 10.05
N ASP A 198 2.74 6.52 10.26
CA ASP A 198 1.27 6.46 10.32
C ASP A 198 0.67 5.93 9.01
N SER A 199 1.09 6.49 7.88
CA SER A 199 0.60 6.08 6.55
C SER A 199 1.06 4.68 6.17
N LEU A 200 2.27 4.27 6.58
CA LEU A 200 2.77 2.91 6.40
C LEU A 200 1.93 1.90 7.16
N MET A 201 1.56 2.18 8.43
CA MET A 201 0.72 1.27 9.22
C MET A 201 -0.69 1.15 8.63
N LYS A 202 -1.29 2.26 8.19
CA LYS A 202 -2.58 2.26 7.48
C LYS A 202 -2.53 1.44 6.20
N MET A 203 -1.44 1.56 5.43
CA MET A 203 -1.22 0.74 4.24
C MET A 203 -1.15 -0.75 4.57
N PHE A 204 -0.41 -1.15 5.62
CA PHE A 204 -0.41 -2.54 6.05
C PHE A 204 -1.81 -3.03 6.42
N THR A 205 -2.58 -2.22 7.18
CA THR A 205 -3.97 -2.55 7.53
C THR A 205 -4.83 -2.74 6.28
N ALA A 206 -4.76 -1.82 5.32
CA ALA A 206 -5.54 -1.90 4.07
C ALA A 206 -5.20 -3.14 3.24
N LEU A 207 -3.91 -3.44 3.07
CA LEU A 207 -3.45 -4.55 2.23
C LEU A 207 -3.59 -5.93 2.88
N THR A 208 -3.53 -6.02 4.21
CA THR A 208 -3.59 -7.30 4.93
C THR A 208 -4.96 -7.61 5.51
N GLY A 209 -5.79 -6.60 5.72
CA GLY A 209 -7.03 -6.69 6.50
C GLY A 209 -6.79 -6.85 8.00
N ASP A 210 -5.52 -6.71 8.46
CA ASP A 210 -5.13 -6.85 9.87
C ASP A 210 -4.79 -5.46 10.45
N ASN A 211 -5.59 -5.01 11.40
CA ASN A 211 -5.43 -3.72 12.07
C ASN A 211 -4.35 -3.70 13.18
N SER A 212 -3.66 -4.82 13.39
CA SER A 212 -2.66 -4.94 14.46
C SER A 212 -1.53 -3.92 14.31
N PHE A 213 -1.13 -3.60 13.08
CA PHE A 213 -0.08 -2.63 12.79
C PHE A 213 -0.49 -1.21 13.24
N GLU A 214 -1.65 -0.76 12.80
CA GLU A 214 -2.18 0.57 13.12
C GLU A 214 -2.49 0.69 14.62
N MET A 215 -3.07 -0.33 15.23
CA MET A 215 -3.33 -0.36 16.67
C MET A 215 -2.03 -0.31 17.47
N ALA A 216 -1.00 -1.08 17.10
CA ALA A 216 0.30 -1.07 17.78
C ALA A 216 0.96 0.30 17.68
N TYR A 217 0.88 0.96 16.53
CA TYR A 217 1.40 2.30 16.33
C TYR A 217 0.67 3.34 17.19
N ASN A 218 -0.66 3.35 17.15
CA ASN A 218 -1.49 4.32 17.89
C ASN A 218 -1.33 4.21 19.41
N GLU A 219 -1.27 2.99 19.93
CA GLU A 219 -1.09 2.73 21.36
C GLU A 219 0.37 2.93 21.81
N GLY A 220 1.33 2.89 20.90
CA GLY A 220 2.75 2.98 21.19
C GLY A 220 3.25 4.33 21.71
N ASN A 221 2.41 5.38 21.60
CA ASN A 221 2.77 6.74 21.99
C ASN A 221 4.09 7.23 21.34
N PHE A 222 4.40 6.70 20.15
CA PHE A 222 5.65 6.93 19.45
C PHE A 222 5.85 8.39 19.03
N LYS A 223 4.78 9.19 18.98
CA LYS A 223 4.83 10.65 18.68
C LYS A 223 5.75 11.44 19.62
N ASN A 224 6.05 10.88 20.81
CA ASN A 224 6.91 11.48 21.82
C ASN A 224 8.34 10.87 21.86
N LYS A 225 8.62 9.84 21.04
CA LYS A 225 9.96 9.27 20.87
C LYS A 225 10.58 9.85 19.60
N GLY A 226 11.85 10.08 19.58
CA GLY A 226 12.59 10.69 18.49
C GLY A 226 12.70 9.86 17.21
N GLY A 227 11.70 9.04 16.89
CA GLY A 227 11.59 8.19 15.72
C GLY A 227 10.91 6.86 16.04
N VAL A 228 10.35 6.21 15.03
CA VAL A 228 9.69 4.89 15.11
C VAL A 228 10.34 3.97 14.10
N THR A 229 10.53 2.71 14.47
CA THR A 229 11.08 1.67 13.61
C THR A 229 10.07 0.53 13.43
N MET A 230 10.26 -0.30 12.41
CA MET A 230 9.47 -1.53 12.28
C MET A 230 9.69 -2.49 13.45
N CYS A 231 10.88 -2.50 14.06
CA CYS A 231 11.14 -3.29 15.28
C CYS A 231 10.21 -2.88 16.41
N ASP A 232 10.05 -1.58 16.67
CA ASP A 232 9.17 -1.07 17.75
C ASP A 232 7.72 -1.53 17.55
N VAL A 233 7.22 -1.47 16.31
CA VAL A 233 5.84 -1.84 15.97
C VAL A 233 5.62 -3.35 16.12
N VAL A 234 6.53 -4.16 15.54
CA VAL A 234 6.41 -5.63 15.59
C VAL A 234 6.56 -6.15 17.01
N GLU A 235 7.52 -5.65 17.80
CA GLU A 235 7.66 -6.01 19.22
C GLU A 235 6.38 -5.75 19.99
N ARG A 236 5.70 -4.64 19.70
CA ARG A 236 4.43 -4.33 20.36
C ARG A 236 3.30 -5.28 19.94
N ILE A 237 3.21 -5.65 18.66
CA ILE A 237 2.24 -6.65 18.18
C ILE A 237 2.47 -7.98 18.89
N GLU A 238 3.72 -8.45 18.99
CA GLU A 238 4.08 -9.68 19.68
C GLU A 238 3.72 -9.63 21.17
N ASN A 239 4.02 -8.52 21.85
CA ASN A 239 3.71 -8.34 23.27
C ASN A 239 2.20 -8.32 23.52
N ARG A 240 1.40 -7.75 22.61
CA ARG A 240 -0.06 -7.83 22.66
C ARG A 240 -0.56 -9.27 22.51
N GLY A 241 -0.03 -10.00 21.53
CA GLY A 241 -0.38 -11.41 21.34
C GLY A 241 -0.07 -12.27 22.58
N LYS A 242 1.12 -12.07 23.18
CA LYS A 242 1.48 -12.72 24.46
C LYS A 242 0.52 -12.35 25.59
N ALA A 243 0.19 -11.06 25.70
CA ALA A 243 -0.75 -10.59 26.73
C ALA A 243 -2.15 -11.20 26.59
N ASP A 244 -2.65 -11.32 25.37
CA ASP A 244 -3.95 -11.92 25.06
C ASP A 244 -3.99 -13.41 25.45
N ILE A 245 -2.93 -14.14 25.12
CA ILE A 245 -2.80 -15.56 25.47
C ILE A 245 -2.77 -15.73 26.99
N ILE A 246 -1.97 -14.93 27.70
CA ILE A 246 -1.87 -14.94 29.16
C ILE A 246 -3.24 -14.69 29.80
N ARG A 247 -3.99 -13.68 29.34
CA ARG A 247 -5.32 -13.38 29.85
C ARG A 247 -6.28 -14.55 29.65
N LYS A 248 -6.35 -15.10 28.43
CA LYS A 248 -7.21 -16.25 28.13
C LYS A 248 -6.92 -17.44 29.02
N MET A 249 -5.63 -17.70 29.34
CA MET A 249 -5.23 -18.77 30.26
C MET A 249 -5.69 -18.48 31.68
N LEU A 250 -5.58 -17.24 32.16
CA LEU A 250 -6.02 -16.82 33.50
C LEU A 250 -7.55 -16.83 33.62
N ASP A 251 -8.27 -16.31 32.64
CA ASP A 251 -9.73 -16.24 32.61
C ASP A 251 -10.37 -17.66 32.61
N ALA A 252 -9.73 -18.58 31.89
CA ALA A 252 -10.11 -19.98 31.86
C ALA A 252 -9.87 -20.69 33.21
N LYS A 253 -9.14 -20.03 34.16
CA LYS A 253 -8.74 -20.63 35.48
C LYS A 253 -8.04 -21.99 35.33
N ALA A 254 -7.42 -22.20 34.16
CA ALA A 254 -6.75 -23.46 33.81
C ALA A 254 -5.35 -23.55 34.44
N LEU A 255 -4.70 -22.41 34.63
CA LEU A 255 -3.31 -22.29 35.07
C LEU A 255 -3.17 -21.14 36.07
N THR A 256 -2.21 -21.27 37.01
CA THR A 256 -1.83 -20.18 37.92
C THR A 256 -0.83 -19.24 37.22
N VAL A 257 -0.65 -18.06 37.78
CA VAL A 257 0.35 -17.08 37.26
C VAL A 257 1.77 -17.69 37.19
N GLU A 258 2.14 -18.47 38.22
CA GLU A 258 3.42 -19.15 38.30
C GLU A 258 3.59 -20.22 37.22
N GLN A 259 2.53 -21.00 36.96
CA GLN A 259 2.53 -22.00 35.88
C GLN A 259 2.61 -21.37 34.50
N ILE A 260 1.90 -20.26 34.28
CA ILE A 260 1.99 -19.50 33.02
C ILE A 260 3.40 -18.94 32.84
N ALA A 261 4.00 -18.38 33.90
CA ALA A 261 5.37 -17.86 33.88
C ALA A 261 6.40 -18.94 33.48
N ASP A 262 6.25 -20.14 34.05
CA ASP A 262 7.13 -21.29 33.76
C ASP A 262 6.96 -21.76 32.30
N ILE A 263 5.73 -21.92 31.82
CA ILE A 263 5.43 -22.35 30.44
C ILE A 263 5.98 -21.36 29.40
N LEU A 264 5.76 -20.07 29.63
CA LEU A 264 6.16 -19.01 28.69
C LEU A 264 7.63 -18.57 28.90
N LYS A 265 8.31 -19.09 29.92
CA LYS A 265 9.68 -18.69 30.33
C LYS A 265 9.78 -17.18 30.56
N LEU A 266 8.76 -16.61 31.21
CA LEU A 266 8.68 -15.20 31.56
C LEU A 266 8.84 -15.04 33.10
N PRO A 267 9.35 -13.87 33.56
CA PRO A 267 9.31 -13.54 34.97
C PRO A 267 7.86 -13.49 35.50
N VAL A 268 7.62 -14.02 36.71
CA VAL A 268 6.29 -14.01 37.36
C VAL A 268 5.71 -12.60 37.47
N GLU A 269 6.56 -11.61 37.76
CA GLU A 269 6.16 -10.20 37.85
C GLU A 269 5.68 -9.63 36.51
N GLU A 270 6.23 -10.09 35.41
CA GLU A 270 5.81 -9.70 34.06
C GLU A 270 4.43 -10.28 33.75
N VAL A 271 4.19 -11.55 34.07
CA VAL A 271 2.85 -12.16 33.91
C VAL A 271 1.81 -11.46 34.78
N LYS A 272 2.15 -11.07 36.01
CA LYS A 272 1.26 -10.29 36.89
C LYS A 272 0.97 -8.90 36.29
N LYS A 273 1.97 -8.22 35.76
CA LYS A 273 1.81 -6.91 35.14
C LYS A 273 0.91 -6.98 33.91
N ILE A 274 1.06 -8.00 33.08
CA ILE A 274 0.21 -8.27 31.91
C ILE A 274 -1.23 -8.56 32.33
N ALA A 275 -1.42 -9.36 33.39
CA ALA A 275 -2.73 -9.69 33.95
C ALA A 275 -3.50 -8.45 34.47
N GLN A 276 -2.76 -7.43 34.93
CA GLN A 276 -3.34 -6.17 35.43
C GLN A 276 -3.60 -5.11 34.37
N MET A 277 -3.06 -5.27 33.14
CA MET A 277 -3.33 -4.34 32.04
C MET A 277 -4.80 -4.46 31.64
N VAL A 278 -5.58 -3.40 31.85
CA VAL A 278 -7.01 -3.33 31.48
C VAL A 278 -7.15 -3.54 29.97
N PRO A 279 -8.10 -4.37 29.52
CA PRO A 279 -8.38 -4.46 28.09
C PRO A 279 -8.87 -3.11 27.60
N VAL A 280 -8.29 -2.60 26.53
CA VAL A 280 -8.93 -1.55 25.74
C VAL A 280 -10.16 -2.23 25.12
N LEU A 281 -11.35 -1.92 25.66
CA LEU A 281 -12.61 -2.39 25.13
C LEU A 281 -12.75 -1.94 23.67
N ASN A 282 -13.08 -2.89 22.82
CA ASN A 282 -13.42 -2.68 21.40
C ASN A 282 -14.56 -1.69 21.23
#